data_192e974d58ad2cc687747653c4d09469
#
_entry.id   192e974d58ad2cc687747653c4d09469
#
_cell.length_a   1.000
_cell.length_b   1.000
_cell.length_c   1.000
_cell.angle_alpha   90.00
_cell.angle_beta   90.00
_cell.angle_gamma   90.00
#
_symmetry.space_group_name_H-M   'P 1'
#
loop_
_entity.id
_entity.type
_entity.pdbx_description
1 polymer ?
#
loop_
_entity_poly.entity_id
_entity_poly.type
_entity_poly.pdbx_seq_one_letter_code
_entity_poly.pdbx_strand_id
1 'polypeptide(L)'
;TSSRRQRQMCIRDSLYTDGSSQGNPGPGGYGIILEWVGTSYKKEFSEGYLLTTNNRMELLAVIVGLEMLKESGIEVIVFSDSKYVVDAVEKKWLFNWEKINFKGKKNSDLWLRFIKVYKKHKVSFQWIKGHNNHPQNERCDSMAGMAVKKKNLIRDIVFETNNKKMF
;
A
#
# COMPACT_ATOMS: atom_id res chain seq x y z
N THR A 1 -12.41 -11.83 30.74
CA THR A 1 -12.44 -10.47 30.16
C THR A 1 -11.06 -9.84 30.08
N SER A 2 -10.21 -9.96 31.12
CA SER A 2 -8.83 -9.44 31.07
C SER A 2 -7.97 -10.20 30.03
N SER A 3 -8.14 -11.51 29.92
CA SER A 3 -7.42 -12.32 28.93
C SER A 3 -7.86 -12.01 27.49
N ARG A 4 -9.12 -11.63 27.30
CA ARG A 4 -9.64 -11.20 26.00
C ARG A 4 -9.08 -9.83 25.61
N ARG A 5 -8.98 -8.89 26.55
CA ARG A 5 -8.34 -7.60 26.33
C ARG A 5 -6.86 -7.74 26.04
N GLN A 6 -6.16 -8.60 26.78
CA GLN A 6 -4.74 -8.86 26.53
C GLN A 6 -4.52 -9.49 25.17
N ARG A 7 -5.39 -10.42 24.73
CA ARG A 7 -5.31 -10.99 23.38
C ARG A 7 -5.57 -9.95 22.31
N GLN A 8 -6.55 -9.06 22.51
CA GLN A 8 -6.84 -7.96 21.57
C GLN A 8 -5.71 -6.95 21.52
N MET A 9 -5.00 -6.67 22.62
CA MET A 9 -3.87 -5.75 22.65
C MET A 9 -2.61 -6.35 22.02
N CYS A 10 -2.49 -7.68 21.96
CA CYS A 10 -1.35 -8.39 21.38
C CYS A 10 -1.59 -8.82 19.93
N ILE A 11 -2.82 -8.71 19.42
CA ILE A 11 -3.19 -9.13 18.08
C ILE A 11 -3.07 -7.93 17.15
N ARG A 12 -2.09 -8.00 16.27
CA ARG A 12 -1.91 -7.03 15.20
C ARG A 12 -1.95 -7.78 13.89
N ASP A 13 -2.77 -7.32 12.98
CA ASP A 13 -2.71 -7.83 11.62
C ASP A 13 -1.43 -7.34 10.96
N SER A 14 -0.85 -8.15 10.09
CA SER A 14 0.33 -7.81 9.33
C SER A 14 -0.05 -7.63 7.87
N LEU A 15 0.33 -6.50 7.31
CA LEU A 15 0.09 -6.18 5.91
C LEU A 15 1.43 -6.03 5.20
N TYR A 16 1.69 -6.90 4.23
CA TYR A 16 2.90 -6.84 3.40
C TYR A 16 2.50 -6.32 2.03
N THR A 17 3.26 -5.36 1.53
CA THR A 17 2.96 -4.71 0.25
C THR A 17 4.21 -4.51 -0.57
N ASP A 18 4.07 -4.59 -1.89
CA ASP A 18 5.09 -4.16 -2.83
C ASP A 18 4.44 -3.69 -4.11
N GLY A 19 5.07 -2.74 -4.77
CA GLY A 19 4.59 -2.20 -6.04
C GLY A 19 5.76 -1.80 -6.92
N SER A 20 5.57 -1.91 -8.22
CA SER A 20 6.62 -1.56 -9.17
C SER A 20 6.03 -1.19 -10.51
N SER A 21 6.81 -0.51 -11.34
CA SER A 21 6.48 -0.25 -12.73
C SER A 21 7.66 -0.60 -13.62
N GLN A 22 7.34 -1.05 -14.84
CA GLN A 22 8.33 -1.32 -15.89
C GLN A 22 8.51 -0.03 -16.68
N GLY A 23 9.54 0.75 -16.33
CA GLY A 23 9.63 2.14 -16.73
C GLY A 23 8.83 3.02 -15.78
N ASN A 24 9.18 4.28 -15.71
CA ASN A 24 8.57 5.21 -14.76
C ASN A 24 8.28 6.56 -15.44
N PRO A 25 7.10 6.72 -16.12
CA PRO A 25 5.95 5.83 -16.10
C PRO A 25 6.04 4.61 -17.03
N GLY A 26 5.20 3.62 -16.77
CA GLY A 26 5.11 2.41 -17.56
C GLY A 26 4.04 1.47 -17.01
N PRO A 27 3.91 0.26 -17.58
CA PRO A 27 3.06 -0.76 -17.00
C PRO A 27 3.53 -1.09 -15.58
N GLY A 28 2.60 -1.25 -14.66
CA GLY A 28 2.95 -1.51 -13.27
C GLY A 28 1.96 -2.41 -12.57
N GLY A 29 2.33 -2.84 -11.38
CA GLY A 29 1.48 -3.70 -10.58
C GLY A 29 1.85 -3.66 -9.12
N TYR A 30 0.99 -4.24 -8.29
CA TYR A 30 1.26 -4.38 -6.88
C TYR A 30 0.85 -5.76 -6.37
N GLY A 31 1.46 -6.16 -5.26
CA GLY A 31 1.12 -7.37 -4.54
C GLY A 31 0.92 -7.08 -3.07
N ILE A 32 -0.04 -7.79 -2.49
CA ILE A 32 -0.47 -7.62 -1.09
C ILE A 32 -0.60 -8.98 -0.43
N ILE A 33 -0.09 -9.08 0.79
CA ILE A 33 -0.37 -10.22 1.68
C ILE A 33 -0.88 -9.67 3.00
N LEU A 34 -2.09 -10.07 3.38
CA LEU A 34 -2.68 -9.75 4.67
C LEU A 34 -2.69 -11.01 5.52
N GLU A 35 -2.05 -10.95 6.69
CA GLU A 35 -1.98 -12.07 7.63
C GLU A 35 -2.65 -11.70 8.95
N TRP A 36 -3.54 -12.56 9.43
CA TRP A 36 -4.14 -12.43 10.76
C TRP A 36 -3.22 -13.09 11.78
N VAL A 37 -2.71 -12.27 12.70
CA VAL A 37 -1.77 -12.75 13.72
C VAL A 37 -2.44 -13.79 14.62
N GLY A 38 -1.70 -14.86 14.94
CA GLY A 38 -2.20 -15.95 15.77
C GLY A 38 -3.04 -16.98 15.02
N THR A 39 -3.16 -16.82 13.72
CA THR A 39 -3.85 -17.78 12.84
C THR A 39 -2.94 -18.12 11.66
N SER A 40 -3.26 -19.19 10.94
CA SER A 40 -2.61 -19.51 9.68
C SER A 40 -3.31 -18.83 8.49
N TYR A 41 -4.32 -18.01 8.74
CA TYR A 41 -5.10 -17.39 7.69
C TYR A 41 -4.35 -16.21 7.08
N LYS A 42 -4.24 -16.23 5.77
CA LYS A 42 -3.68 -15.12 4.99
C LYS A 42 -4.50 -14.91 3.73
N LYS A 43 -4.49 -13.70 3.23
CA LYS A 43 -5.13 -13.33 1.98
C LYS A 43 -4.11 -12.64 1.09
N GLU A 44 -4.02 -13.10 -0.16
CA GLU A 44 -3.16 -12.49 -1.18
C GLU A 44 -4.03 -11.76 -2.19
N PHE A 45 -3.52 -10.62 -2.69
CA PHE A 45 -4.19 -9.86 -3.74
C PHE A 45 -3.16 -9.14 -4.60
N SER A 46 -3.43 -9.03 -5.90
CA SER A 46 -2.55 -8.32 -6.83
C SER A 46 -3.37 -7.72 -7.97
N GLU A 47 -2.89 -6.62 -8.52
CA GLU A 47 -3.48 -5.94 -9.68
C GLU A 47 -2.38 -5.38 -10.56
N GLY A 48 -2.65 -5.33 -11.88
CA GLY A 48 -1.76 -4.74 -12.87
C GLY A 48 -2.41 -3.57 -13.58
N TYR A 49 -1.60 -2.58 -13.95
CA TYR A 49 -2.02 -1.34 -14.58
C TYR A 49 -1.27 -1.10 -15.89
N LEU A 50 -1.96 -0.52 -16.87
CA LEU A 50 -1.41 -0.24 -18.20
C LEU A 50 -0.33 0.84 -18.18
N LEU A 51 -0.56 1.91 -17.42
CA LEU A 51 0.36 3.04 -17.34
C LEU A 51 0.25 3.69 -15.96
N THR A 52 1.33 3.63 -15.21
CA THR A 52 1.37 4.16 -13.85
C THR A 52 2.83 4.45 -13.46
N THR A 53 3.08 4.70 -12.19
CA THR A 53 4.43 4.91 -11.67
C THR A 53 4.72 3.97 -10.52
N ASN A 54 6.00 3.83 -10.22
CA ASN A 54 6.48 3.04 -9.10
C ASN A 54 5.83 3.51 -7.78
N ASN A 55 5.88 4.81 -7.50
CA ASN A 55 5.34 5.37 -6.27
C ASN A 55 3.82 5.18 -6.15
N ARG A 56 3.10 5.29 -7.27
CA ARG A 56 1.65 5.05 -7.26
C ARG A 56 1.33 3.60 -6.91
N MET A 57 2.08 2.65 -7.46
CA MET A 57 1.86 1.22 -7.18
C MET A 57 2.21 0.88 -5.72
N GLU A 58 3.29 1.43 -5.19
CA GLU A 58 3.66 1.26 -3.79
C GLU A 58 2.58 1.80 -2.84
N LEU A 59 2.09 2.99 -3.11
CA LEU A 59 1.05 3.63 -2.29
C LEU A 59 -0.29 2.91 -2.43
N LEU A 60 -0.67 2.56 -3.64
CA LEU A 60 -1.95 1.88 -3.90
C LEU A 60 -2.01 0.50 -3.25
N ALA A 61 -0.88 -0.21 -3.21
CA ALA A 61 -0.80 -1.50 -2.50
C ALA A 61 -1.19 -1.34 -1.03
N VAL A 62 -0.66 -0.32 -0.36
CA VAL A 62 -1.00 -0.05 1.05
C VAL A 62 -2.48 0.32 1.20
N ILE A 63 -2.97 1.19 0.34
CA ILE A 63 -4.38 1.63 0.38
C ILE A 63 -5.33 0.43 0.24
N VAL A 64 -5.14 -0.35 -0.80
CA VAL A 64 -6.01 -1.51 -1.07
C VAL A 64 -5.90 -2.54 0.04
N GLY A 65 -4.69 -2.78 0.55
CA GLY A 65 -4.48 -3.68 1.67
C GLY A 65 -5.25 -3.26 2.92
N LEU A 66 -5.20 -1.98 3.26
CA LEU A 66 -5.97 -1.44 4.39
C LEU A 66 -7.49 -1.49 4.13
N GLU A 67 -7.91 -1.26 2.89
CA GLU A 67 -9.32 -1.36 2.51
C GLU A 67 -9.87 -2.79 2.57
N MET A 68 -9.00 -3.79 2.53
CA MET A 68 -9.38 -5.20 2.67
C MET A 68 -9.78 -5.55 4.11
N LEU A 69 -9.45 -4.73 5.09
CA LEU A 69 -9.87 -4.92 6.48
C LEU A 69 -11.37 -4.66 6.60
N LYS A 70 -12.11 -5.67 7.02
CA LYS A 70 -13.59 -5.62 7.03
C LYS A 70 -14.15 -4.80 8.19
N GLU A 71 -13.44 -4.74 9.32
CA GLU A 71 -13.89 -4.06 10.52
C GLU A 71 -13.06 -2.79 10.75
N SER A 72 -13.66 -1.80 11.44
CA SER A 72 -12.94 -0.59 11.85
C SER A 72 -12.13 -0.85 13.12
N GLY A 73 -11.12 -0.01 13.37
CA GLY A 73 -10.36 -0.04 14.62
C GLY A 73 -9.37 -1.20 14.70
N ILE A 74 -8.98 -1.77 13.57
CA ILE A 74 -7.99 -2.84 13.53
C ILE A 74 -6.59 -2.25 13.76
N GLU A 75 -5.83 -2.90 14.63
CA GLU A 75 -4.40 -2.60 14.77
C GLU A 75 -3.62 -3.39 13.73
N VAL A 76 -2.90 -2.67 12.87
CA VAL A 76 -2.19 -3.28 11.74
C VAL A 76 -0.81 -2.68 11.59
N ILE A 77 0.17 -3.56 11.32
CA ILE A 77 1.52 -3.15 10.95
C ILE A 77 1.68 -3.36 9.45
N VAL A 78 2.06 -2.31 8.74
CA VAL A 78 2.36 -2.36 7.30
C VAL A 78 3.87 -2.51 7.11
N PHE A 79 4.27 -3.56 6.43
CA PHE A 79 5.66 -3.81 6.06
C PHE A 79 5.86 -3.39 4.60
N SER A 80 6.71 -2.42 4.37
CA SER A 80 6.97 -1.89 3.03
C SER A 80 8.44 -1.52 2.87
N ASP A 81 8.98 -1.71 1.67
CA ASP A 81 10.32 -1.25 1.34
C ASP A 81 10.33 0.15 0.71
N SER A 82 9.15 0.75 0.51
CA SER A 82 9.01 2.08 -0.06
C SER A 82 9.22 3.16 0.98
N LYS A 83 10.38 3.81 0.95
CA LYS A 83 10.62 4.98 1.79
C LYS A 83 9.67 6.12 1.48
N TYR A 84 9.26 6.25 0.21
CA TYR A 84 8.28 7.25 -0.20
C TYR A 84 6.99 7.17 0.64
N VAL A 85 6.45 5.96 0.82
CA VAL A 85 5.23 5.76 1.58
C VAL A 85 5.51 5.81 3.09
N VAL A 86 6.48 5.05 3.56
CA VAL A 86 6.77 4.92 5.00
C VAL A 86 7.14 6.28 5.60
N ASP A 87 8.04 7.01 4.98
CA ASP A 87 8.50 8.31 5.51
C ASP A 87 7.40 9.37 5.47
N ALA A 88 6.56 9.38 4.43
CA ALA A 88 5.47 10.34 4.35
C ALA A 88 4.52 10.23 5.54
N VAL A 89 4.28 9.01 6.03
CA VAL A 89 3.38 8.76 7.15
C VAL A 89 4.11 8.86 8.49
N GLU A 90 5.21 8.14 8.66
CA GLU A 90 5.92 8.04 9.93
C GLU A 90 6.61 9.36 10.33
N LYS A 91 7.11 10.12 9.36
CA LYS A 91 7.67 11.48 9.59
C LYS A 91 6.60 12.58 9.56
N LYS A 92 5.34 12.18 9.42
CA LYS A 92 4.17 13.07 9.44
C LYS A 92 4.14 14.13 8.33
N TRP A 93 4.91 13.95 7.27
CA TRP A 93 4.91 14.86 6.12
C TRP A 93 3.53 14.93 5.47
N LEU A 94 2.85 13.78 5.38
CA LEU A 94 1.52 13.66 4.79
C LEU A 94 0.51 14.63 5.42
N PHE A 95 0.54 14.77 6.74
CA PHE A 95 -0.41 15.63 7.44
C PHE A 95 -0.13 17.12 7.22
N ASN A 96 1.11 17.49 6.98
CA ASN A 96 1.45 18.84 6.55
C ASN A 96 0.98 19.10 5.10
N TRP A 97 1.10 18.11 4.24
CA TRP A 97 0.60 18.21 2.87
C TRP A 97 -0.91 18.37 2.84
N GLU A 98 -1.62 17.66 3.70
CA GLU A 98 -3.08 17.75 3.82
C GLU A 98 -3.51 19.19 4.17
N LYS A 99 -2.78 19.84 5.09
CA LYS A 99 -3.06 21.22 5.51
C LYS A 99 -2.98 22.24 4.38
N ILE A 100 -2.14 21.97 3.37
CA ILE A 100 -1.99 22.86 2.20
C ILE A 100 -2.73 22.32 0.97
N ASN A 101 -3.68 21.42 1.16
CA ASN A 101 -4.47 20.77 0.11
C ASN A 101 -3.59 20.13 -0.98
N PHE A 102 -2.46 19.54 -0.57
CA PHE A 102 -1.50 18.86 -1.47
C PHE A 102 -0.94 19.75 -2.57
N LYS A 103 -0.92 21.06 -2.35
CA LYS A 103 -0.37 22.01 -3.32
C LYS A 103 1.09 21.68 -3.63
N GLY A 104 1.38 21.48 -4.93
CA GLY A 104 2.71 21.11 -5.39
C GLY A 104 3.11 19.67 -5.10
N LYS A 105 2.17 18.82 -4.62
CA LYS A 105 2.45 17.42 -4.31
C LYS A 105 1.81 16.50 -5.35
N LYS A 106 2.57 15.45 -5.72
CA LYS A 106 2.08 14.42 -6.63
C LYS A 106 1.23 13.40 -5.89
N ASN A 107 0.38 12.71 -6.65
CA ASN A 107 -0.41 11.58 -6.15
C ASN A 107 -1.44 11.97 -5.08
N SER A 108 -1.93 13.20 -5.13
CA SER A 108 -2.91 13.70 -4.16
C SER A 108 -4.18 12.86 -4.12
N ASP A 109 -4.62 12.31 -5.26
CA ASP A 109 -5.77 11.42 -5.34
C ASP A 109 -5.59 10.19 -4.45
N LEU A 110 -4.43 9.56 -4.54
CA LEU A 110 -4.11 8.37 -3.74
C LEU A 110 -3.90 8.72 -2.27
N TRP A 111 -3.22 9.83 -1.98
CA TRP A 111 -3.00 10.24 -0.59
C TRP A 111 -4.30 10.60 0.12
N LEU A 112 -5.26 11.21 -0.56
CA LEU A 112 -6.59 11.48 0.00
C LEU A 112 -7.32 10.17 0.32
N ARG A 113 -7.25 9.20 -0.58
CA ARG A 113 -7.82 7.87 -0.36
C ARG A 113 -7.12 7.15 0.80
N PHE A 114 -5.81 7.28 0.89
CA PHE A 114 -5.03 6.73 2.00
C PHE A 114 -5.48 7.30 3.35
N ILE A 115 -5.56 8.63 3.46
CA ILE A 115 -5.96 9.28 4.72
C ILE A 115 -7.32 8.79 5.18
N LYS A 116 -8.25 8.62 4.25
CA LYS A 116 -9.60 8.14 4.56
C LYS A 116 -9.59 6.76 5.22
N VAL A 117 -8.81 5.83 4.70
CA VAL A 117 -8.72 4.48 5.27
C VAL A 117 -7.82 4.45 6.52
N TYR A 118 -6.77 5.26 6.53
CA TYR A 118 -5.84 5.37 7.65
C TYR A 118 -6.55 5.76 8.95
N LYS A 119 -7.50 6.70 8.88
CA LYS A 119 -8.26 7.18 10.03
C LYS A 119 -9.18 6.12 10.65
N LYS A 120 -9.48 5.05 9.93
CA LYS A 120 -10.36 3.97 10.40
C LYS A 120 -9.66 2.94 11.27
N HIS A 121 -8.32 2.90 11.26
CA HIS A 121 -7.53 1.86 11.90
C HIS A 121 -6.36 2.45 12.68
N LYS A 122 -5.71 1.61 13.50
CA LYS A 122 -4.45 1.95 14.16
C LYS A 122 -3.32 1.38 13.31
N VAL A 123 -2.78 2.22 12.42
CA VAL A 123 -1.78 1.81 11.42
C VAL A 123 -0.40 2.27 11.86
N SER A 124 0.54 1.35 11.89
CA SER A 124 1.96 1.65 12.02
C SER A 124 2.71 1.04 10.85
N PHE A 125 3.86 1.61 10.53
CA PHE A 125 4.69 1.16 9.42
C PHE A 125 6.00 0.62 9.94
N GLN A 126 6.45 -0.46 9.32
CA GLN A 126 7.79 -1.01 9.50
C GLN A 126 8.47 -1.01 8.14
N TRP A 127 9.48 -0.15 7.98
CA TRP A 127 10.30 -0.19 6.77
C TRP A 127 11.13 -1.46 6.75
N ILE A 128 11.16 -2.13 5.60
CA ILE A 128 12.00 -3.29 5.37
C ILE A 128 12.90 -3.00 4.17
N LYS A 129 14.13 -3.48 4.23
CA LYS A 129 15.05 -3.35 3.11
C LYS A 129 14.65 -4.32 2.00
N GLY A 130 14.45 -3.81 0.79
CA GLY A 130 14.10 -4.64 -0.36
C GLY A 130 15.17 -5.71 -0.64
N HIS A 131 14.72 -6.89 -1.09
CA HIS A 131 15.57 -8.02 -1.45
C HIS A 131 16.47 -8.53 -0.32
N ASN A 132 16.01 -8.41 0.95
CA ASN A 132 16.78 -8.82 2.12
C ASN A 132 16.19 -10.07 2.80
N ASN A 133 15.97 -11.14 2.02
CA ASN A 133 15.48 -12.44 2.52
C ASN A 133 14.19 -12.33 3.34
N HIS A 134 13.29 -11.46 2.95
CA HIS A 134 11.98 -11.33 3.59
C HIS A 134 10.94 -12.06 2.73
N PRO A 135 10.50 -13.28 3.13
CA PRO A 135 9.65 -14.12 2.26
C PRO A 135 8.36 -13.47 1.79
N GLN A 136 7.67 -12.75 2.68
CA GLN A 136 6.42 -12.10 2.33
C GLN A 136 6.65 -10.94 1.37
N ASN A 137 7.72 -10.16 1.56
CA ASN A 137 8.06 -9.08 0.65
C ASN A 137 8.44 -9.61 -0.74
N GLU A 138 9.23 -10.67 -0.79
CA GLU A 138 9.59 -11.32 -2.05
C GLU A 138 8.35 -11.88 -2.77
N ARG A 139 7.40 -12.43 -2.02
CA ARG A 139 6.14 -12.90 -2.58
C ARG A 139 5.32 -11.74 -3.16
N CYS A 140 5.24 -10.61 -2.47
CA CYS A 140 4.56 -9.42 -2.97
C CYS A 140 5.21 -8.89 -4.23
N ASP A 141 6.54 -8.85 -4.28
CA ASP A 141 7.29 -8.45 -5.46
C ASP A 141 6.99 -9.37 -6.65
N SER A 142 7.01 -10.67 -6.42
CA SER A 142 6.67 -11.66 -7.43
C SER A 142 5.24 -11.49 -7.96
N MET A 143 4.27 -11.27 -7.06
CA MET A 143 2.88 -11.03 -7.46
C MET A 143 2.72 -9.76 -8.27
N ALA A 144 3.41 -8.69 -7.89
CA ALA A 144 3.41 -7.43 -8.63
C ALA A 144 3.93 -7.62 -10.07
N GLY A 145 5.04 -8.34 -10.21
CA GLY A 145 5.63 -8.64 -11.51
C GLY A 145 4.73 -9.51 -12.39
N MET A 146 4.06 -10.50 -11.80
CA MET A 146 3.11 -11.34 -12.52
C MET A 146 1.85 -10.57 -12.93
N ALA A 147 1.40 -9.66 -12.10
CA ALA A 147 0.20 -8.86 -12.38
C ALA A 147 0.35 -8.02 -13.64
N VAL A 148 1.54 -7.48 -13.89
CA VAL A 148 1.84 -6.68 -15.10
C VAL A 148 1.71 -7.52 -16.36
N LYS A 149 1.95 -8.82 -16.30
CA LYS A 149 1.92 -9.73 -17.43
C LYS A 149 0.52 -10.24 -17.78
N LYS A 150 -0.49 -9.93 -16.98
CA LYS A 150 -1.88 -10.33 -17.25
C LYS A 150 -2.44 -9.59 -18.46
N LYS A 151 -3.39 -10.24 -19.17
CA LYS A 151 -4.00 -9.66 -20.37
C LYS A 151 -4.93 -8.49 -20.08
N ASN A 152 -5.54 -8.44 -18.90
CA ASN A 152 -6.55 -7.45 -18.53
C ASN A 152 -5.98 -6.47 -17.51
N LEU A 153 -5.12 -5.56 -17.97
CA LEU A 153 -4.58 -4.51 -17.13
C LEU A 153 -5.59 -3.39 -16.92
N ILE A 154 -5.62 -2.85 -15.70
CA ILE A 154 -6.50 -1.76 -15.31
C ILE A 154 -5.87 -0.44 -15.75
N ARG A 155 -6.71 0.55 -16.00
CA ARG A 155 -6.26 1.90 -16.32
C ARG A 155 -6.14 2.73 -15.02
N ASP A 156 -5.01 3.37 -14.86
CA ASP A 156 -4.82 4.38 -13.81
C ASP A 156 -5.33 5.72 -14.37
N ILE A 157 -6.64 5.91 -14.31
CA ILE A 157 -7.34 6.99 -15.03
C ILE A 157 -6.85 8.37 -14.60
N VAL A 158 -6.69 8.62 -13.32
CA VAL A 158 -6.23 9.91 -12.81
C VAL A 158 -4.82 10.20 -13.30
N PHE A 159 -3.93 9.24 -13.19
CA PHE A 159 -2.56 9.39 -13.66
C PHE A 159 -2.49 9.59 -15.17
N GLU A 160 -3.18 8.76 -15.94
CA GLU A 160 -3.18 8.86 -17.41
C GLU A 160 -3.73 10.20 -17.89
N THR A 161 -4.80 10.68 -17.26
CA THR A 161 -5.41 11.98 -17.61
C THR A 161 -4.46 13.13 -17.32
N ASN A 162 -3.82 13.13 -16.16
CA ASN A 162 -2.84 14.16 -15.79
C ASN A 162 -1.59 14.11 -16.67
N ASN A 163 -1.15 12.92 -17.02
CA ASN A 163 0.01 12.74 -17.90
C ASN A 163 -0.26 13.27 -19.31
N LYS A 164 -1.46 13.07 -19.84
CA LYS A 164 -1.86 13.64 -21.14
C LYS A 164 -1.89 15.17 -21.16
N LYS A 165 -2.23 15.80 -20.04
CA LYS A 165 -2.23 17.26 -19.93
C LYS A 165 -0.84 17.88 -19.92
N MET A 166 0.18 17.09 -19.69
CA MET A 166 1.59 17.54 -19.69
C MET A 166 2.21 17.55 -21.09
N PHE A 167 1.53 16.98 -22.06
CA PHE A 167 1.91 16.93 -23.46
C PHE A 167 0.84 17.58 -24.32
#